data_bbf985786657ee044651ca7ce2ad1ffc
#
_entry.id   bbf985786657ee044651ca7ce2ad1ffc
#
_cell.length_a   1.000
_cell.length_b   1.000
_cell.length_c   1.000
_cell.angle_alpha   90.00
_cell.angle_beta   90.00
_cell.angle_gamma   90.00
#
_symmetry.space_group_name_H-M   'P 1'
#
loop_
_entity.id
_entity.type
_entity.pdbx_description
1 polymer ?
#
loop_
_entity_poly.entity_id
_entity_poly.type
_entity_poly.pdbx_seq_one_letter_code
_entity_poly.pdbx_strand_id
1 'polypeptide(L)'
;MIDFACKQLDVREVIKCGLGLTRADLQVLEAMLARREWRTSSEIAAIAKLDLSTVQRSMKRLREKKAVERRQHNLDGGGYEYSYRIGERGELRAQVLTTVKEWAGRVEGELDRWCGAKTAKR
;
A
#
# COMPACT_ATOMS: atom_id res chain seq x y z
N MET A 1 -0.19 -14.47 8.90
CA MET A 1 -0.79 -14.01 10.16
C MET A 1 0.23 -13.67 11.18
N ILE A 2 0.00 -12.64 11.93
CA ILE A 2 0.92 -12.21 12.98
C ILE A 2 0.19 -12.26 14.30
N ASP A 3 0.75 -12.97 15.25
CA ASP A 3 0.12 -13.09 16.56
C ASP A 3 0.50 -11.89 17.42
N PHE A 4 -0.48 -11.33 18.09
CA PHE A 4 -0.23 -10.23 19.00
C PHE A 4 -0.95 -10.58 20.29
N ALA A 5 -0.35 -11.46 21.08
CA ALA A 5 -0.88 -11.91 22.38
C ALA A 5 -2.33 -12.39 22.30
N CYS A 6 -3.28 -11.48 22.40
CA CYS A 6 -4.68 -11.84 22.44
C CYS A 6 -5.37 -11.78 21.07
N LYS A 7 -4.62 -11.51 20.00
CA LYS A 7 -5.24 -11.26 18.72
C LYS A 7 -4.31 -11.64 17.59
N GLN A 8 -4.86 -12.13 16.50
CA GLN A 8 -4.07 -12.37 15.31
C GLN A 8 -4.33 -11.26 14.33
N LEU A 9 -3.29 -10.76 13.70
CA LEU A 9 -3.41 -9.71 12.71
C LEU A 9 -3.06 -10.27 11.34
N ASP A 10 -3.86 -9.90 10.34
CA ASP A 10 -3.61 -10.29 8.99
C ASP A 10 -2.60 -9.30 8.42
N VAL A 11 -1.55 -9.79 7.77
CA VAL A 11 -0.53 -8.91 7.20
C VAL A 11 -1.15 -7.96 6.16
N ARG A 12 -2.24 -8.35 5.52
CA ARG A 12 -2.94 -7.48 4.59
C ARG A 12 -3.46 -6.22 5.28
N GLU A 13 -3.96 -6.37 6.51
CA GLU A 13 -4.41 -5.23 7.27
C GLU A 13 -3.25 -4.34 7.68
N VAL A 14 -2.11 -4.94 7.99
CA VAL A 14 -0.92 -4.17 8.32
C VAL A 14 -0.47 -3.34 7.11
N ILE A 15 -0.47 -3.93 5.93
CA ILE A 15 -0.12 -3.22 4.70
C ILE A 15 -1.11 -2.09 4.43
N LYS A 16 -2.39 -2.40 4.53
CA LYS A 16 -3.44 -1.42 4.28
C LYS A 16 -3.30 -0.22 5.22
N CYS A 17 -3.16 -0.48 6.50
CA CYS A 17 -3.03 0.59 7.48
C CYS A 17 -1.67 1.27 7.40
N GLY A 18 -0.62 0.52 7.13
CA GLY A 18 0.73 1.08 7.06
C GLY A 18 0.91 2.03 5.89
N LEU A 19 0.21 1.80 4.80
CA LEU A 19 0.29 2.67 3.64
C LEU A 19 -0.90 3.62 3.55
N GLY A 20 -1.86 3.52 4.46
CA GLY A 20 -3.04 4.37 4.41
C GLY A 20 -3.92 4.09 3.21
N LEU A 21 -4.13 2.83 2.91
CA LEU A 21 -4.88 2.43 1.72
C LEU A 21 -6.34 2.17 2.03
N THR A 22 -7.19 2.34 1.02
CA THR A 22 -8.57 1.90 1.12
C THR A 22 -8.60 0.41 0.77
N ARG A 23 -9.76 -0.22 0.98
CA ARG A 23 -9.93 -1.62 0.61
C ARG A 23 -9.70 -1.83 -0.88
N ALA A 24 -10.22 -0.92 -1.71
CA ALA A 24 -10.04 -1.01 -3.16
C ALA A 24 -8.57 -0.89 -3.54
N ASP A 25 -7.85 0.03 -2.89
CA ASP A 25 -6.41 0.19 -3.15
C ASP A 25 -5.66 -1.10 -2.86
N LEU A 26 -6.00 -1.77 -1.77
CA LEU A 26 -5.36 -3.03 -1.42
C LEU A 26 -5.67 -4.10 -2.46
N GLN A 27 -6.92 -4.18 -2.92
CA GLN A 27 -7.29 -5.14 -3.95
C GLN A 27 -6.50 -4.91 -5.24
N VAL A 28 -6.34 -3.66 -5.62
CA VAL A 28 -5.57 -3.30 -6.82
C VAL A 28 -4.11 -3.70 -6.62
N LEU A 29 -3.55 -3.39 -5.47
CA LEU A 29 -2.16 -3.72 -5.19
C LEU A 29 -1.93 -5.23 -5.23
N GLU A 30 -2.84 -5.99 -4.67
CA GLU A 30 -2.72 -7.45 -4.67
C GLU A 30 -2.82 -8.02 -6.08
N ALA A 31 -3.69 -7.45 -6.91
CA ALA A 31 -3.81 -7.88 -8.30
C ALA A 31 -2.49 -7.65 -9.03
N MET A 32 -1.84 -6.54 -8.75
CA MET A 32 -0.57 -6.21 -9.36
C MET A 32 0.58 -7.07 -8.83
N LEU A 33 0.53 -7.42 -7.56
CA LEU A 33 1.55 -8.29 -6.98
C LEU A 33 1.48 -9.71 -7.57
N ALA A 34 0.29 -10.15 -7.94
CA ALA A 34 0.11 -11.45 -8.54
C ALA A 34 0.73 -11.51 -9.93
N ARG A 35 0.78 -10.38 -10.61
CA ARG A 35 1.33 -10.33 -11.96
C ARG A 35 2.19 -9.10 -12.10
N ARG A 36 3.48 -9.28 -12.04
CA ARG A 36 4.40 -8.15 -12.00
C ARG A 36 4.81 -7.61 -13.35
N GLU A 37 3.90 -7.57 -14.28
CA GLU A 37 4.14 -7.04 -15.61
C GLU A 37 3.45 -5.70 -15.76
N TRP A 38 3.85 -4.95 -16.76
CA TRP A 38 3.17 -3.71 -17.07
C TRP A 38 1.74 -4.02 -17.52
N ARG A 39 0.76 -3.36 -16.93
CA ARG A 39 -0.63 -3.56 -17.28
C ARG A 39 -1.38 -2.25 -17.27
N THR A 40 -2.38 -2.14 -18.16
CA THR A 40 -3.21 -0.94 -18.19
C THR A 40 -4.23 -1.00 -17.04
N SER A 41 -4.86 0.12 -16.76
CA SER A 41 -5.91 0.17 -15.75
C SER A 41 -7.06 -0.78 -16.08
N SER A 42 -7.39 -0.91 -17.37
CA SER A 42 -8.48 -1.82 -17.79
C SER A 42 -8.13 -3.27 -17.49
N GLU A 43 -6.88 -3.65 -17.75
CA GLU A 43 -6.44 -5.02 -17.46
C GLU A 43 -6.47 -5.29 -15.96
N ILE A 44 -6.03 -4.31 -15.19
CA ILE A 44 -6.00 -4.47 -13.74
C ILE A 44 -7.43 -4.52 -13.19
N ALA A 45 -8.35 -3.73 -13.76
CA ALA A 45 -9.75 -3.75 -13.36
C ALA A 45 -10.35 -5.13 -13.55
N ALA A 46 -10.02 -5.78 -14.67
CA ALA A 46 -10.51 -7.12 -14.94
C ALA A 46 -9.95 -8.13 -13.94
N ILE A 47 -8.66 -8.02 -13.61
CA ILE A 47 -8.03 -8.94 -12.67
C ILE A 47 -8.58 -8.73 -11.25
N ALA A 48 -8.71 -7.48 -10.83
CA ALA A 48 -9.16 -7.16 -9.49
C ALA A 48 -10.69 -7.25 -9.34
N LYS A 49 -11.39 -7.35 -10.47
CA LYS A 49 -12.85 -7.39 -10.49
C LYS A 49 -13.45 -6.12 -9.89
N LEU A 50 -12.89 -5.00 -10.30
CA LEU A 50 -13.37 -3.69 -9.89
C LEU A 50 -13.68 -2.88 -11.14
N ASP A 51 -14.49 -1.84 -11.01
CA ASP A 51 -14.78 -1.00 -12.17
C ASP A 51 -13.59 -0.09 -12.46
N LEU A 52 -13.49 0.33 -13.71
CA LEU A 52 -12.36 1.08 -14.20
C LEU A 52 -12.13 2.37 -13.42
N SER A 53 -13.19 3.10 -13.12
CA SER A 53 -13.03 4.36 -12.40
C SER A 53 -12.45 4.16 -11.01
N THR A 54 -12.83 3.08 -10.34
CA THR A 54 -12.28 2.75 -9.03
C THR A 54 -10.79 2.46 -9.14
N VAL A 55 -10.41 1.69 -10.16
CA VAL A 55 -9.01 1.36 -10.38
C VAL A 55 -8.19 2.61 -10.70
N GLN A 56 -8.74 3.50 -11.50
CA GLN A 56 -8.04 4.74 -11.86
C GLN A 56 -7.79 5.62 -10.62
N ARG A 57 -8.78 5.70 -9.74
CA ARG A 57 -8.60 6.45 -8.48
C ARG A 57 -7.57 5.79 -7.58
N SER A 58 -7.61 4.45 -7.51
CA SER A 58 -6.63 3.71 -6.71
C SER A 58 -5.22 3.90 -7.27
N MET A 59 -5.07 3.88 -8.59
CA MET A 59 -3.76 4.09 -9.19
C MET A 59 -3.18 5.43 -8.84
N LYS A 60 -4.01 6.46 -8.82
CA LYS A 60 -3.53 7.79 -8.47
C LYS A 60 -2.99 7.79 -7.04
N ARG A 61 -3.73 7.20 -6.10
CA ARG A 61 -3.28 7.13 -4.71
C ARG A 61 -2.02 6.29 -4.54
N LEU A 62 -1.97 5.14 -5.23
CA LEU A 62 -0.81 4.26 -5.13
C LEU A 62 0.43 4.91 -5.73
N ARG A 63 0.27 5.68 -6.79
CA ARG A 63 1.40 6.41 -7.35
C ARG A 63 1.89 7.49 -6.41
N GLU A 64 0.98 8.18 -5.76
CA GLU A 64 1.36 9.20 -4.79
C GLU A 64 2.15 8.60 -3.64
N LYS A 65 1.88 7.34 -3.31
CA LYS A 65 2.60 6.65 -2.25
C LYS A 65 3.82 5.90 -2.78
N LYS A 66 4.10 6.04 -4.06
CA LYS A 66 5.24 5.40 -4.72
C LYS A 66 5.19 3.87 -4.63
N ALA A 67 3.99 3.32 -4.52
CA ALA A 67 3.81 1.87 -4.49
C ALA A 67 3.80 1.27 -5.88
N VAL A 68 3.48 2.07 -6.89
CA VAL A 68 3.43 1.61 -8.27
C VAL A 68 4.16 2.59 -9.17
N GLU A 69 4.63 2.08 -10.30
CA GLU A 69 5.28 2.87 -11.35
C GLU A 69 4.33 2.99 -12.51
N ARG A 70 4.44 4.08 -13.25
CA ARG A 70 3.61 4.30 -14.42
C ARG A 70 4.50 4.66 -15.60
N ARG A 71 4.13 4.19 -16.78
CA ARG A 71 4.77 4.65 -18.00
C ARG A 71 3.69 4.97 -19.03
N GLN A 72 4.00 5.92 -19.91
CA GLN A 72 3.09 6.31 -20.96
C GLN A 72 3.60 5.73 -22.27
N HIS A 73 2.71 5.26 -23.12
CA HIS A 73 3.11 4.85 -24.45
C HIS A 73 2.04 5.31 -25.43
N ASN A 74 2.49 5.62 -26.64
CA ASN A 74 1.61 6.14 -27.67
C ASN A 74 0.92 4.98 -28.40
N LEU A 75 -0.30 5.24 -28.82
CA LEU A 75 -1.07 4.25 -29.57
C LEU A 75 -0.95 4.54 -31.05
N ASP A 76 -1.00 3.48 -31.87
CA ASP A 76 -0.86 3.61 -33.31
C ASP A 76 -1.90 4.52 -33.93
N GLY A 77 -3.10 4.52 -33.49
CA GLY A 77 -4.14 5.34 -34.04
C GLY A 77 -4.22 6.74 -33.48
N GLY A 78 -3.21 7.16 -32.70
CA GLY A 78 -3.22 8.44 -32.05
C GLY A 78 -3.60 8.29 -30.58
N GLY A 79 -3.24 9.27 -29.76
CA GLY A 79 -3.49 9.21 -28.33
C GLY A 79 -2.42 8.41 -27.62
N TYR A 80 -2.62 8.20 -26.34
CA TYR A 80 -1.66 7.50 -25.51
C TYR A 80 -2.38 6.70 -24.44
N GLU A 81 -1.63 5.84 -23.78
CA GLU A 81 -2.17 4.98 -22.75
C GLU A 81 -1.14 4.83 -21.67
N TYR A 82 -1.57 4.67 -20.43
CA TYR A 82 -0.67 4.45 -19.31
C TYR A 82 -0.70 2.98 -18.92
N SER A 83 0.47 2.45 -18.61
CA SER A 83 0.60 1.13 -18.02
C SER A 83 1.23 1.29 -16.64
N TYR A 84 0.94 0.36 -15.78
CA TYR A 84 1.38 0.41 -14.39
C TYR A 84 2.05 -0.89 -14.00
N ARG A 85 2.99 -0.80 -13.09
CA ARG A 85 3.70 -1.97 -12.57
C ARG A 85 3.98 -1.72 -11.09
N ILE A 86 4.02 -2.80 -10.31
CA ILE A 86 4.32 -2.67 -8.90
C ILE A 86 5.72 -2.12 -8.77
N GLY A 87 5.94 -1.26 -7.80
CA GLY A 87 7.26 -0.73 -7.54
C GLY A 87 8.18 -1.78 -6.96
N GLU A 88 9.39 -1.38 -6.64
CA GLU A 88 10.35 -2.32 -6.11
C GLU A 88 9.85 -2.90 -4.79
N ARG A 89 9.97 -4.22 -4.65
CA ARG A 89 9.48 -4.90 -3.46
C ARG A 89 10.13 -4.34 -2.19
N GLY A 90 11.41 -4.04 -2.27
CA GLY A 90 12.12 -3.51 -1.12
C GLY A 90 11.61 -2.16 -0.67
N GLU A 91 11.22 -1.31 -1.62
CA GLU A 91 10.69 0.01 -1.30
C GLU A 91 9.35 -0.09 -0.59
N LEU A 92 8.45 -0.92 -1.10
CA LEU A 92 7.14 -1.10 -0.49
C LEU A 92 7.29 -1.64 0.93
N ARG A 93 8.15 -2.65 1.08
CA ARG A 93 8.40 -3.25 2.38
C ARG A 93 8.94 -2.20 3.35
N ALA A 94 9.88 -1.38 2.90
CA ALA A 94 10.48 -0.36 3.73
C ALA A 94 9.45 0.68 4.18
N GLN A 95 8.54 1.07 3.31
CA GLN A 95 7.50 2.04 3.65
C GLN A 95 6.58 1.50 4.75
N VAL A 96 6.17 0.25 4.63
CA VAL A 96 5.31 -0.36 5.63
C VAL A 96 6.04 -0.46 6.96
N LEU A 97 7.29 -0.92 6.94
CA LEU A 97 8.07 -1.05 8.17
C LEU A 97 8.32 0.28 8.86
N THR A 98 8.59 1.33 8.09
CA THR A 98 8.78 2.66 8.67
C THR A 98 7.54 3.10 9.43
N THR A 99 6.38 2.92 8.83
CA THR A 99 5.13 3.30 9.49
C THR A 99 4.86 2.47 10.74
N VAL A 100 5.15 1.17 10.69
CA VAL A 100 4.97 0.30 11.84
C VAL A 100 5.89 0.72 12.98
N LYS A 101 7.14 1.06 12.65
CA LYS A 101 8.10 1.49 13.68
C LYS A 101 7.69 2.82 14.30
N GLU A 102 7.17 3.73 13.50
CA GLU A 102 6.67 5.00 14.01
C GLU A 102 5.48 4.77 14.94
N TRP A 103 4.61 3.85 14.56
CA TRP A 103 3.46 3.51 15.39
C TRP A 103 3.92 2.91 16.72
N ALA A 104 4.91 2.02 16.68
CA ALA A 104 5.46 1.42 17.88
C ALA A 104 6.03 2.50 18.82
N GLY A 105 6.69 3.51 18.24
CA GLY A 105 7.19 4.62 19.02
C GLY A 105 6.08 5.41 19.72
N ARG A 106 4.95 5.58 19.02
CA ARG A 106 3.81 6.26 19.63
C ARG A 106 3.21 5.43 20.76
N VAL A 107 3.16 4.11 20.59
CA VAL A 107 2.69 3.22 21.63
C VAL A 107 3.60 3.32 22.84
N GLU A 108 4.90 3.37 22.58
CA GLU A 108 5.90 3.50 23.65
C GLU A 108 5.66 4.78 24.46
N GLY A 109 5.44 5.89 23.77
CA GLY A 109 5.16 7.16 24.44
C GLY A 109 3.88 7.11 25.26
N GLU A 110 2.85 6.47 24.75
CA GLU A 110 1.61 6.34 25.50
C GLU A 110 1.79 5.44 26.72
N LEU A 111 2.58 4.39 26.59
CA LEU A 111 2.86 3.52 27.72
C LEU A 111 3.63 4.26 28.82
N ASP A 112 4.57 5.10 28.41
CA ASP A 112 5.33 5.91 29.37
C ASP A 112 4.37 6.80 30.19
N ARG A 113 3.42 7.42 29.51
CA ARG A 113 2.46 8.26 30.20
C ARG A 113 1.55 7.44 31.12
N TRP A 114 1.09 6.30 30.61
CA TRP A 114 0.19 5.46 31.37
C TRP A 114 0.84 4.89 32.61
N CYS A 115 2.11 4.54 32.53
CA CYS A 115 2.85 4.01 33.67
C CYS A 115 3.34 5.11 34.61
N GLY A 116 3.09 6.35 34.30
CA GLY A 116 3.54 7.43 35.10
C GLY A 116 5.05 7.60 35.03
N ALA A 117 5.60 7.23 33.93
CA ALA A 117 6.99 7.22 33.84
C ALA A 117 7.63 8.47 33.58
N LYS A 118 8.11 9.11 34.51
CA LYS A 118 8.80 10.18 34.21
C LYS A 118 10.04 9.74 33.80
N THR A 119 10.21 8.61 33.56
CA THR A 119 11.41 8.05 33.16
C THR A 119 11.69 8.59 31.86
N ALA A 120 10.71 9.02 31.30
CA ALA A 120 10.88 9.50 30.01
C ALA A 120 11.98 10.42 29.89
N LYS A 121 12.41 10.91 30.91
CA LYS A 121 13.33 11.78 30.77
C LYS A 121 14.55 11.26 30.52
N ARG A 122 14.76 10.31 30.22
CA ARG A 122 15.97 9.91 29.96
C ARG A 122 16.42 10.30 28.72
#